data_c953de00997850e79e0fab8bc37e88c0
#
_entry.id   c953de00997850e79e0fab8bc37e88c0
#
_cell.length_a   1.000
_cell.length_b   1.000
_cell.length_c   1.000
_cell.angle_alpha   90.00
_cell.angle_beta   90.00
_cell.angle_gamma   90.00
#
_symmetry.space_group_name_H-M   'P 1'
#
loop_
_entity.id
_entity.type
_entity.pdbx_description
1 polymer ?
#
loop_
_entity_poly.entity_id
_entity_poly.type
_entity_poly.pdbx_seq_one_letter_code
_entity_poly.pdbx_strand_id
1 'polypeptide(L)'
;MAWAIDYTETAKGQLRKLDKQMARRIVDFMDERIATTEDPRNTGKALTGPHGGFWRYRVGDCRVICDIQDGALRILVVQVGNRREIYR
;
A
#
# COMPACT_ATOMS: atom_id res chain seq x y z
N MET A 1 16.38 -0.30 -8.88
CA MET A 1 16.31 0.84 -7.95
C MET A 1 15.44 0.47 -6.76
N ALA A 2 15.78 1.01 -5.62
CA ALA A 2 15.01 0.74 -4.41
C ALA A 2 14.10 1.92 -4.06
N TRP A 3 12.86 1.62 -3.77
CA TRP A 3 11.90 2.58 -3.26
C TRP A 3 11.83 2.47 -1.75
N ALA A 4 11.81 3.59 -1.05
CA ALA A 4 11.58 3.59 0.39
C ALA A 4 10.09 3.36 0.63
N ILE A 5 9.77 2.45 1.54
CA ILE A 5 8.38 2.16 1.92
C ILE A 5 8.15 2.75 3.31
N ASP A 6 7.24 3.69 3.41
CA ASP A 6 6.86 4.30 4.69
C ASP A 6 5.37 4.10 4.93
N TYR A 7 4.97 4.15 6.18
CA TYR A 7 3.59 3.95 6.61
C TYR A 7 3.15 5.12 7.46
N THR A 8 1.96 5.65 7.18
CA THR A 8 1.36 6.66 8.06
C THR A 8 0.96 6.01 9.38
N GLU A 9 0.73 6.83 10.41
CA GLU A 9 0.25 6.30 11.69
C GLU A 9 -1.09 5.61 11.54
N THR A 10 -1.95 6.13 10.67
CA THR A 10 -3.22 5.48 10.35
C THR A 10 -2.99 4.08 9.78
N ALA A 11 -2.10 3.96 8.80
CA ALA A 11 -1.81 2.67 8.18
C ALA A 11 -1.19 1.70 9.18
N LYS A 12 -0.28 2.18 10.04
CA LYS A 12 0.31 1.34 11.09
C LYS A 12 -0.74 0.80 12.05
N GLY A 13 -1.68 1.66 12.45
CA GLY A 13 -2.78 1.25 13.31
C GLY A 13 -3.67 0.19 12.67
N GLN A 14 -3.93 0.36 11.39
CA GLN A 14 -4.73 -0.60 10.64
C GLN A 14 -4.02 -1.95 10.51
N LEU A 15 -2.71 -1.94 10.26
CA LEU A 15 -1.92 -3.17 10.22
C LEU A 15 -1.97 -3.93 11.55
N ARG A 16 -1.90 -3.18 12.66
CA ARG A 16 -1.97 -3.81 13.99
C ARG A 16 -3.30 -4.49 14.27
N LYS A 17 -4.37 -4.05 13.62
CA LYS A 17 -5.71 -4.63 13.78
C LYS A 17 -5.95 -5.84 12.91
N LEU A 18 -5.10 -6.06 11.91
CA LEU A 18 -5.22 -7.22 11.03
C LEU A 18 -4.67 -8.46 11.72
N ASP A 19 -5.08 -9.63 11.22
CA ASP A 19 -4.43 -10.88 11.56
C ASP A 19 -2.93 -10.74 11.29
N LYS A 20 -2.10 -11.29 12.20
CA LYS A 20 -0.64 -11.16 12.11
C LYS A 20 -0.08 -11.70 10.82
N GLN A 21 -0.63 -12.81 10.34
CA GLN A 21 -0.16 -13.40 9.08
C GLN A 21 -0.45 -12.48 7.90
N MET A 22 -1.64 -11.89 7.88
CA MET A 22 -2.01 -10.96 6.81
C MET A 22 -1.18 -9.68 6.87
N ALA A 23 -0.98 -9.13 8.07
CA ALA A 23 -0.16 -7.93 8.23
C ALA A 23 1.27 -8.18 7.73
N ARG A 24 1.85 -9.33 8.10
CA ARG A 24 3.18 -9.69 7.64
C ARG A 24 3.23 -9.87 6.13
N ARG A 25 2.21 -10.50 5.57
CA ARG A 25 2.12 -10.69 4.13
C ARG A 25 2.11 -9.36 3.38
N ILE A 26 1.41 -8.37 3.92
CA ILE A 26 1.36 -7.04 3.32
C ILE A 26 2.72 -6.37 3.38
N VAL A 27 3.37 -6.39 4.54
CA VAL A 27 4.70 -5.77 4.70
C VAL A 27 5.71 -6.45 3.79
N ASP A 28 5.70 -7.78 3.74
CA ASP A 28 6.62 -8.53 2.87
C ASP A 28 6.37 -8.21 1.39
N PHE A 29 5.11 -8.11 0.99
CA PHE A 29 4.76 -7.73 -0.38
C PHE A 29 5.33 -6.36 -0.72
N MET A 30 5.16 -5.38 0.16
CA MET A 30 5.67 -4.04 -0.07
C MET A 30 7.20 -4.03 -0.14
N ASP A 31 7.85 -4.73 0.77
CA ASP A 31 9.32 -4.73 0.85
C ASP A 31 9.97 -5.55 -0.27
N GLU A 32 9.38 -6.68 -0.64
CA GLU A 32 9.99 -7.60 -1.59
C GLU A 32 9.58 -7.36 -3.03
N ARG A 33 8.33 -6.92 -3.24
CA ARG A 33 7.79 -6.74 -4.59
C ARG A 33 7.77 -5.28 -5.03
N ILE A 34 7.40 -4.39 -4.15
CA ILE A 34 7.21 -2.99 -4.53
C ILE A 34 8.48 -2.18 -4.33
N ALA A 35 9.17 -2.37 -3.20
CA ALA A 35 10.40 -1.63 -2.95
C ALA A 35 11.51 -1.92 -3.97
N THR A 36 11.48 -3.11 -4.56
CA THR A 36 12.52 -3.56 -5.50
C THR A 36 12.17 -3.35 -6.96
N THR A 37 10.95 -2.93 -7.26
CA THR A 37 10.52 -2.75 -8.66
C THR A 37 11.13 -1.49 -9.27
N GLU A 38 11.30 -1.49 -10.58
CA GLU A 38 11.70 -0.27 -11.29
C GLU A 38 10.54 0.70 -11.43
N ASP A 39 9.33 0.16 -11.58
CA ASP A 39 8.14 1.00 -11.72
C ASP A 39 7.02 0.45 -10.84
N PRO A 40 6.72 1.14 -9.71
CA PRO A 40 5.68 0.69 -8.80
C PRO A 40 4.28 0.69 -9.43
N ARG A 41 4.10 1.35 -10.57
CA ARG A 41 2.81 1.37 -11.28
C ARG A 41 2.63 0.20 -12.24
N ASN A 42 3.60 -0.70 -12.33
CA ASN A 42 3.43 -1.93 -13.12
C ASN A 42 2.48 -2.92 -12.44
N THR A 43 2.23 -2.75 -11.15
CA THR A 43 1.32 -3.58 -10.37
C THR A 43 0.29 -2.67 -9.72
N GLY A 44 -0.91 -3.18 -9.52
CA GLY A 44 -1.96 -2.40 -8.89
C GLY A 44 -2.73 -1.54 -9.86
N LYS A 45 -3.49 -0.59 -9.31
CA LYS A 45 -4.34 0.29 -10.12
C LYS A 45 -4.45 1.68 -9.50
N ALA A 46 -4.65 2.66 -10.35
CA ALA A 46 -4.97 4.02 -9.90
C ALA A 46 -6.37 4.06 -9.31
N LEU A 47 -6.54 4.85 -8.25
CA LEU A 47 -7.86 5.15 -7.70
C LEU A 47 -8.42 6.39 -8.38
N THR A 48 -9.75 6.44 -8.48
CA THR A 48 -10.47 7.55 -9.10
C THR A 48 -11.46 8.14 -8.09
N GLY A 49 -12.10 9.26 -8.48
CA GLY A 49 -13.09 9.91 -7.64
C GLY A 49 -12.46 10.54 -6.41
N PRO A 50 -13.13 10.43 -5.24
CA PRO A 50 -12.62 11.06 -4.00
C PRO A 50 -11.24 10.59 -3.58
N HIS A 51 -10.80 9.43 -4.07
CA HIS A 51 -9.49 8.86 -3.76
C HIS A 51 -8.48 9.07 -4.88
N GLY A 52 -8.77 9.94 -5.82
CA GLY A 52 -7.88 10.22 -6.94
C GLY A 52 -6.50 10.68 -6.47
N GLY A 53 -5.48 10.29 -7.21
CA GLY A 53 -4.10 10.59 -6.86
C GLY A 53 -3.41 9.50 -6.05
N PHE A 54 -4.14 8.52 -5.56
CA PHE A 54 -3.57 7.38 -4.84
C PHE A 54 -3.48 6.15 -5.73
N TRP A 55 -2.65 5.21 -5.30
CA TRP A 55 -2.45 3.94 -5.99
C TRP A 55 -2.84 2.80 -5.06
N ARG A 56 -3.41 1.75 -5.62
CA ARG A 56 -3.91 0.61 -4.85
C ARG A 56 -3.19 -0.67 -5.22
N TYR A 57 -2.71 -1.38 -4.21
CA TYR A 57 -2.25 -2.75 -4.36
C TYR A 57 -3.24 -3.69 -3.67
N ARG A 58 -3.34 -4.90 -4.18
CA ARG A 58 -4.18 -5.93 -3.59
C ARG A 58 -3.29 -7.04 -3.03
N VAL A 59 -3.48 -7.36 -1.76
CA VAL A 59 -2.77 -8.45 -1.10
C VAL A 59 -3.81 -9.32 -0.38
N GLY A 60 -4.11 -10.50 -0.94
CA GLY A 60 -5.19 -11.33 -0.44
C GLY A 60 -6.52 -10.58 -0.50
N ASP A 61 -7.25 -10.54 0.61
CA ASP A 61 -8.52 -9.82 0.72
C ASP A 61 -8.35 -8.37 1.14
N CYS A 62 -7.11 -7.92 1.28
CA CYS A 62 -6.82 -6.56 1.73
C CYS A 62 -6.40 -5.68 0.58
N ARG A 63 -6.58 -4.37 0.79
CA ARG A 63 -6.12 -3.35 -0.12
C ARG A 63 -5.14 -2.44 0.60
N VAL A 64 -4.11 -2.06 -0.13
CA VAL A 64 -3.06 -1.18 0.37
C VAL A 64 -3.12 0.08 -0.50
N ILE A 65 -3.47 1.19 0.11
CA ILE A 65 -3.61 2.47 -0.58
C ILE A 65 -2.34 3.28 -0.33
N CYS A 66 -1.71 3.71 -1.41
CA CYS A 66 -0.40 4.34 -1.35
C CYS A 66 -0.36 5.66 -2.11
N ASP A 67 0.50 6.54 -1.64
CA ASP A 67 0.91 7.74 -2.35
C ASP A 67 2.31 7.48 -2.92
N ILE A 68 2.42 7.43 -4.24
CA ILE A 68 3.69 7.18 -4.92
C ILE A 68 4.37 8.52 -5.15
N GLN A 69 5.47 8.74 -4.46
CA GLN A 69 6.22 10.00 -4.48
C GLN A 69 7.48 9.82 -5.32
N ASP A 70 7.34 10.04 -6.62
CA ASP A 70 8.40 9.77 -7.58
C ASP A 70 9.67 10.57 -7.31
N GLY A 71 9.54 11.85 -7.00
CA GLY A 71 10.69 12.71 -6.75
C GLY A 71 11.52 12.29 -5.55
N ALA A 72 10.89 11.63 -4.58
CA ALA A 72 11.58 11.16 -3.37
C ALA A 72 11.89 9.66 -3.42
N LEU A 73 11.51 8.97 -4.49
CA LEU A 73 11.59 7.52 -4.59
C LEU A 73 11.00 6.84 -3.36
N ARG A 74 9.84 7.32 -2.95
CA ARG A 74 9.16 6.85 -1.73
C ARG A 74 7.73 6.46 -2.03
N ILE A 75 7.29 5.40 -1.39
CA ILE A 75 5.91 4.96 -1.44
C ILE A 75 5.36 5.04 -0.02
N LEU A 76 4.41 5.94 0.18
CA LEU A 76 3.80 6.15 1.48
C LEU A 76 2.49 5.39 1.55
N VAL A 77 2.42 4.39 2.41
CA VAL A 77 1.21 3.62 2.64
C VAL A 77 0.30 4.44 3.55
N VAL A 78 -0.86 4.85 3.02
CA VAL A 78 -1.77 5.74 3.74
C VAL A 78 -2.95 5.01 4.35
N GLN A 79 -3.38 3.89 3.75
CA GLN A 79 -4.46 3.06 4.28
C GLN A 79 -4.22 1.60 3.97
N VAL A 80 -4.62 0.74 4.91
CA VAL A 80 -4.59 -0.71 4.76
C VAL A 80 -5.87 -1.26 5.36
N GLY A 81 -6.53 -2.17 4.67
CA GLY A 81 -7.71 -2.77 5.25
C GLY A 81 -8.40 -3.72 4.32
N ASN A 82 -9.43 -4.36 4.85
CA ASN A 82 -10.25 -5.26 4.09
C ASN A 82 -11.00 -4.46 3.03
N ARG A 83 -11.20 -5.07 1.88
CA ARG A 83 -11.89 -4.49 0.74
C ARG A 83 -13.19 -3.76 1.10
N ARG A 84 -13.98 -4.36 2.02
CA ARG A 84 -15.28 -3.80 2.38
C ARG A 84 -15.17 -2.56 3.26
N GLU A 85 -14.10 -2.42 4.00
CA GLU A 85 -13.92 -1.34 4.96
C GLU A 85 -13.37 -0.08 4.31
N ILE A 86 -12.50 -0.22 3.33
CA ILE A 86 -11.80 0.91 2.71
C ILE A 86 -12.72 1.74 1.82
N TYR A 87 -13.71 1.12 1.19
CA TYR A 87 -14.56 1.78 0.20
C TYR A 87 -15.94 2.14 0.70
N ARG A 88 -16.11 2.23 1.97
CA ARG A 88 -17.36 2.72 2.54
C ARG A 88 -17.47 4.22 2.48
#